data_5c42fdbadb602417e7565e698ae3541f
#
_entry.id   5c42fdbadb602417e7565e698ae3541f
#
_cell.length_a   1.000
_cell.length_b   1.000
_cell.length_c   1.000
_cell.angle_alpha   90.00
_cell.angle_beta   90.00
_cell.angle_gamma   90.00
#
_symmetry.space_group_name_H-M   'P 1'
#
loop_
_entity.id
_entity.type
_entity.pdbx_description
1 polymer ?
#
loop_
_entity_poly.entity_id
_entity_poly.type
_entity_poly.pdbx_seq_one_letter_code
_entity_poly.pdbx_strand_id
1 'polypeptide(L)'
;MNSRKTKHARHAKWQNIVIIFVLLFMLISALPNLYSDKVSIHLANNSTQNEQVSPQDINNLLANHNLAVDEIKSSTDDTTIILKNKTDQHSIESLLMQKFGDNYSIESSIENDAPIWLKSLEGKPIKLGLDLSGGVLF
;
A
#
# COMPACT_ATOMS: atom_id res chain seq x y z
N MET A 1 42.60 -43.88 -14.51
CA MET A 1 42.64 -42.61 -15.21
C MET A 1 41.28 -41.89 -15.35
N ASN A 2 40.27 -42.35 -14.66
CA ASN A 2 38.91 -41.82 -14.84
C ASN A 2 38.30 -41.20 -13.59
N SER A 3 39.08 -40.96 -12.57
CA SER A 3 38.55 -40.43 -11.31
C SER A 3 38.40 -38.90 -11.25
N ARG A 4 38.87 -38.20 -12.28
CA ARG A 4 38.80 -36.72 -12.28
C ARG A 4 37.48 -36.14 -12.81
N LYS A 5 36.71 -36.94 -13.52
CA LYS A 5 35.46 -36.45 -14.12
C LYS A 5 34.27 -36.37 -13.15
N THR A 6 34.34 -37.14 -12.09
CA THR A 6 33.22 -37.17 -11.14
C THR A 6 33.18 -36.03 -10.16
N LYS A 7 34.31 -35.37 -9.90
CA LYS A 7 34.36 -34.25 -8.99
C LYS A 7 33.76 -32.96 -9.59
N HIS A 8 33.93 -32.78 -10.89
CA HIS A 8 33.37 -31.61 -11.56
C HIS A 8 31.84 -31.64 -11.65
N ALA A 9 31.27 -32.82 -11.81
CA ALA A 9 29.84 -32.96 -11.89
C ALA A 9 29.13 -32.65 -10.55
N ARG A 10 29.77 -32.94 -9.44
CA ARG A 10 29.24 -32.60 -8.13
C ARG A 10 29.27 -31.11 -7.85
N HIS A 11 30.35 -30.45 -8.22
CA HIS A 11 30.48 -29.03 -8.08
C HIS A 11 29.52 -28.27 -9.00
N ALA A 12 29.31 -28.73 -10.21
CA ALA A 12 28.38 -28.09 -11.14
C ALA A 12 26.93 -28.13 -10.65
N LYS A 13 26.52 -29.23 -10.06
CA LYS A 13 25.18 -29.34 -9.48
C LYS A 13 25.01 -28.41 -8.31
N TRP A 14 25.99 -28.30 -7.47
CA TRP A 14 25.95 -27.40 -6.31
C TRP A 14 25.98 -25.94 -6.74
N GLN A 15 26.81 -25.62 -7.71
CA GLN A 15 26.83 -24.29 -8.31
C GLN A 15 25.49 -23.92 -8.91
N ASN A 16 24.85 -24.83 -9.61
CA ASN A 16 23.52 -24.58 -10.16
C ASN A 16 22.47 -24.33 -9.07
N ILE A 17 22.54 -25.06 -7.98
CA ILE A 17 21.64 -24.87 -6.84
C ILE A 17 21.87 -23.49 -6.23
N VAL A 18 23.12 -23.08 -6.05
CA VAL A 18 23.46 -21.76 -5.52
C VAL A 18 22.97 -20.65 -6.44
N ILE A 19 23.17 -20.81 -7.73
CA ILE A 19 22.71 -19.85 -8.73
C ILE A 19 21.17 -19.70 -8.68
N ILE A 20 20.47 -20.82 -8.66
CA ILE A 20 19.00 -20.83 -8.57
C ILE A 20 18.55 -20.16 -7.28
N PHE A 21 19.23 -20.42 -6.18
CA PHE A 21 18.91 -19.83 -4.88
C PHE A 21 19.13 -18.32 -4.90
N VAL A 22 20.23 -17.85 -5.47
CA VAL A 22 20.54 -16.44 -5.61
C VAL A 22 19.49 -15.74 -6.50
N LEU A 23 19.15 -16.37 -7.64
CA LEU A 23 18.13 -15.85 -8.54
C LEU A 23 16.76 -15.77 -7.85
N LEU A 24 16.41 -16.80 -7.11
CA LEU A 24 15.16 -16.80 -6.34
C LEU A 24 15.16 -15.72 -5.29
N PHE A 25 16.28 -15.53 -4.60
CA PHE A 25 16.43 -14.47 -3.60
C PHE A 25 16.32 -13.09 -4.23
N MET A 26 16.95 -12.87 -5.38
CA MET A 26 16.83 -11.62 -6.11
C MET A 26 15.39 -11.36 -6.57
N LEU A 27 14.71 -12.40 -7.02
CA LEU A 27 13.31 -12.30 -7.43
C LEU A 27 12.43 -11.88 -6.25
N ILE A 28 12.60 -12.52 -5.10
CA ILE A 28 11.85 -12.17 -3.89
C ILE A 28 12.16 -10.74 -3.44
N SER A 29 13.42 -10.34 -3.53
CA SER A 29 13.83 -8.98 -3.17
C SER A 29 13.27 -7.91 -4.10
N ALA A 30 12.99 -8.28 -5.35
CA ALA A 30 12.37 -7.38 -6.31
C ALA A 30 10.85 -7.25 -6.14
N LEU A 31 10.21 -8.20 -5.47
CA LEU A 31 8.77 -8.18 -5.25
C LEU A 31 8.23 -6.91 -4.59
N PRO A 32 8.89 -6.33 -3.58
CA PRO A 32 8.42 -5.07 -2.98
C PRO A 32 8.33 -3.93 -3.98
N ASN A 33 9.22 -3.90 -4.97
CA ASN A 33 9.20 -2.88 -6.01
C ASN A 33 8.07 -3.08 -7.02
N LEU A 34 7.53 -4.28 -7.09
CA LEU A 34 6.41 -4.59 -7.97
C LEU A 34 5.09 -4.03 -7.42
N TYR A 35 5.00 -3.89 -6.11
CA TYR A 35 3.83 -3.33 -5.47
C TYR A 35 4.03 -1.83 -5.27
N SER A 36 3.32 -1.06 -6.05
CA SER A 36 3.36 0.40 -5.94
C SER A 36 2.66 0.84 -4.67
N ASP A 37 3.21 1.85 -4.03
CA ASP A 37 2.49 2.52 -2.96
C ASP A 37 1.26 3.19 -3.54
N LYS A 38 0.13 2.94 -2.94
CA LYS A 38 -1.12 3.58 -3.29
C LYS A 38 -1.46 4.61 -2.22
N VAL A 39 -1.93 5.75 -2.67
CA VAL A 39 -2.44 6.77 -1.76
C VAL A 39 -3.91 6.45 -1.47
N SER A 40 -4.25 6.39 -0.21
CA SER A 40 -5.63 6.25 0.24
C SER A 40 -6.06 7.49 1.00
N ILE A 41 -7.30 7.89 0.78
CA ILE A 41 -7.93 9.01 1.49
C ILE A 41 -9.02 8.44 2.36
N HIS A 42 -8.93 8.72 3.65
CA HIS A 42 -9.91 8.29 4.65
C HIS A 42 -10.84 9.45 4.97
N LEU A 43 -12.11 9.19 4.86
CA LEU A 43 -13.17 10.10 5.25
C LEU A 43 -13.83 9.56 6.52
N ALA A 44 -13.48 10.14 7.64
CA ALA A 44 -14.11 9.79 8.91
C ALA A 44 -15.25 10.74 9.22
N ASN A 45 -16.38 10.21 9.59
CA ASN A 45 -17.56 10.98 9.93
C ASN A 45 -17.41 11.63 11.30
N ASN A 46 -17.40 12.94 11.35
CA ASN A 46 -17.33 13.71 12.59
C ASN A 46 -18.70 14.11 13.14
N SER A 47 -19.74 13.93 12.35
CA SER A 47 -21.09 14.31 12.78
C SER A 47 -21.79 13.15 13.47
N THR A 48 -22.56 13.49 14.46
CA THR A 48 -23.46 12.54 15.15
C THR A 48 -24.64 12.09 14.29
N GLN A 49 -24.79 12.67 13.14
CA GLN A 49 -25.80 12.26 12.17
C GLN A 49 -25.21 11.17 11.28
N ASN A 50 -25.88 10.07 11.21
CA ASN A 50 -25.51 8.90 10.40
C ASN A 50 -25.65 9.16 8.90
N GLU A 51 -25.19 10.28 8.42
CA GLU A 51 -25.14 10.53 6.98
C GLU A 51 -23.93 9.82 6.39
N GLN A 52 -24.15 8.65 5.89
CA GLN A 52 -23.13 7.93 5.14
C GLN A 52 -23.03 8.53 3.74
N VAL A 53 -21.85 8.90 3.36
CA VAL A 53 -21.60 9.29 1.96
C VAL A 53 -21.67 8.03 1.11
N SER A 54 -22.52 8.06 0.13
CA SER A 54 -22.63 6.94 -0.82
C SER A 54 -21.37 6.86 -1.67
N PRO A 55 -20.79 5.67 -1.83
CA PRO A 55 -19.66 5.49 -2.74
C PRO A 55 -19.95 5.95 -4.16
N GLN A 56 -21.21 5.88 -4.56
CA GLN A 56 -21.64 6.33 -5.87
C GLN A 56 -21.55 7.84 -6.03
N ASP A 57 -21.89 8.59 -4.99
CA ASP A 57 -21.79 10.05 -5.00
C ASP A 57 -20.33 10.52 -5.12
N ILE A 58 -19.44 9.85 -4.41
CA ILE A 58 -18.00 10.09 -4.52
C ILE A 58 -17.51 9.78 -5.92
N ASN A 59 -17.91 8.64 -6.45
CA ASN A 59 -17.48 8.22 -7.78
C ASN A 59 -17.99 9.19 -8.86
N ASN A 60 -19.23 9.63 -8.76
CA ASN A 60 -19.81 10.61 -9.66
C ASN A 60 -19.09 11.97 -9.58
N LEU A 61 -18.78 12.42 -8.37
CA LEU A 61 -18.05 13.65 -8.17
C LEU A 61 -16.67 13.61 -8.82
N LEU A 62 -15.94 12.53 -8.60
CA LEU A 62 -14.62 12.35 -9.16
C LEU A 62 -14.64 12.16 -10.68
N ALA A 63 -15.62 11.42 -11.19
CA ALA A 63 -15.79 11.23 -12.61
C ALA A 63 -16.10 12.55 -13.35
N ASN A 64 -16.89 13.41 -12.74
CA ASN A 64 -17.19 14.73 -13.30
C ASN A 64 -15.95 15.63 -13.45
N HIS A 65 -14.95 15.38 -12.66
CA HIS A 65 -13.67 16.10 -12.69
C HIS A 65 -12.56 15.33 -13.40
N ASN A 66 -12.90 14.26 -14.10
CA ASN A 66 -11.95 13.38 -14.80
C ASN A 66 -10.88 12.77 -13.88
N LEU A 67 -11.24 12.53 -12.63
CA LEU A 67 -10.38 11.91 -11.66
C LEU A 67 -10.75 10.43 -11.52
N ALA A 68 -9.78 9.56 -11.64
CA ALA A 68 -9.97 8.12 -11.54
C ALA A 68 -9.54 7.62 -10.18
N VAL A 69 -10.35 6.77 -9.58
CA VAL A 69 -10.02 6.04 -8.35
C VAL A 69 -9.96 4.55 -8.64
N ASP A 70 -9.14 3.84 -7.89
CA ASP A 70 -8.99 2.40 -8.05
C ASP A 70 -10.12 1.66 -7.33
N GLU A 71 -10.37 2.02 -6.08
CA GLU A 71 -11.39 1.38 -5.27
C GLU A 71 -11.95 2.36 -4.23
N ILE A 72 -13.22 2.22 -3.91
CA ILE A 72 -13.87 2.93 -2.81
C ILE A 72 -14.41 1.91 -1.84
N LYS A 73 -13.89 1.91 -0.62
CA LYS A 73 -14.35 1.05 0.47
C LYS A 73 -15.15 1.88 1.45
N SER A 74 -16.40 1.58 1.61
CA SER A 74 -17.28 2.24 2.57
C SER A 74 -17.57 1.31 3.74
N SER A 75 -17.34 1.80 4.93
CA SER A 75 -17.72 1.17 6.19
C SER A 75 -18.76 2.04 6.89
N THR A 76 -19.25 1.58 8.02
CA THR A 76 -20.29 2.30 8.79
C THR A 76 -19.84 3.69 9.22
N ASP A 77 -18.60 3.81 9.66
CA ASP A 77 -18.09 5.05 10.25
C ASP A 77 -16.99 5.72 9.40
N ASP A 78 -16.50 5.02 8.38
CA ASP A 78 -15.35 5.45 7.63
C ASP A 78 -15.48 5.06 6.16
N THR A 79 -15.04 5.93 5.29
CA THR A 79 -14.96 5.66 3.85
C THR A 79 -13.53 5.85 3.37
N THR A 80 -12.96 4.82 2.78
CA THR A 80 -11.60 4.84 2.25
C THR A 80 -11.63 4.86 0.74
N ILE A 81 -10.96 5.83 0.15
CA ILE A 81 -10.82 5.98 -1.30
C ILE A 81 -9.39 5.67 -1.68
N ILE A 82 -9.19 4.64 -2.48
CA ILE A 82 -7.87 4.27 -2.98
C ILE A 82 -7.67 4.90 -4.35
N LEU A 83 -6.65 5.74 -4.46
CA LEU A 83 -6.38 6.48 -5.68
C LEU A 83 -5.61 5.63 -6.69
N LYS A 84 -5.96 5.80 -7.94
CA LYS A 84 -5.23 5.16 -9.04
C LYS A 84 -3.90 5.85 -9.31
N ASN A 85 -3.86 7.17 -9.21
CA ASN A 85 -2.68 7.97 -9.46
C ASN A 85 -2.35 8.86 -8.25
N LYS A 86 -1.10 8.85 -7.83
CA LYS A 86 -0.64 9.71 -6.73
C LYS A 86 -0.73 11.20 -7.07
N THR A 87 -0.63 11.55 -8.34
CA THR A 87 -0.68 12.94 -8.78
C THR A 87 -2.04 13.59 -8.57
N ASP A 88 -3.08 12.78 -8.50
CA ASP A 88 -4.45 13.27 -8.32
C ASP A 88 -4.83 13.50 -6.85
N GLN A 89 -3.92 13.18 -5.93
CA GLN A 89 -4.17 13.29 -4.49
C GLN A 89 -4.65 14.69 -4.08
N HIS A 90 -3.92 15.71 -4.43
CA HIS A 90 -4.27 17.09 -4.09
C HIS A 90 -5.61 17.53 -4.66
N SER A 91 -5.88 17.16 -5.89
CA SER A 91 -7.14 17.50 -6.55
C SER A 91 -8.32 16.83 -5.87
N ILE A 92 -8.17 15.56 -5.55
CA ILE A 92 -9.21 14.77 -4.89
C ILE A 92 -9.43 15.26 -3.45
N GLU A 93 -8.36 15.51 -2.70
CA GLU A 93 -8.45 16.07 -1.35
C GLU A 93 -9.18 17.41 -1.35
N SER A 94 -8.82 18.29 -2.26
CA SER A 94 -9.44 19.62 -2.36
C SER A 94 -10.93 19.54 -2.68
N LEU A 95 -11.32 18.65 -3.59
CA LEU A 95 -12.71 18.43 -3.93
C LEU A 95 -13.52 17.85 -2.77
N LEU A 96 -12.95 16.89 -2.07
CA LEU A 96 -13.58 16.27 -0.93
C LEU A 96 -13.69 17.26 0.24
N MET A 97 -12.65 18.05 0.48
CA MET A 97 -12.69 19.11 1.49
C MET A 97 -13.76 20.15 1.16
N GLN A 98 -13.86 20.54 -0.08
CA GLN A 98 -14.85 21.54 -0.51
C GLN A 98 -16.28 21.03 -0.33
N LYS A 99 -16.52 19.75 -0.58
CA LYS A 99 -17.87 19.19 -0.55
C LYS A 99 -18.22 18.56 0.79
N PHE A 100 -17.29 17.92 1.46
CA PHE A 100 -17.54 17.14 2.67
C PHE A 100 -16.73 17.59 3.88
N GLY A 101 -15.89 18.60 3.74
CA GLY A 101 -14.95 19.01 4.79
C GLY A 101 -15.60 19.51 6.08
N ASP A 102 -16.84 19.93 6.05
CA ASP A 102 -17.55 20.41 7.24
C ASP A 102 -18.00 19.26 8.15
N ASN A 103 -18.33 18.12 7.55
CA ASN A 103 -18.91 16.98 8.27
C ASN A 103 -17.97 15.80 8.41
N TYR A 104 -16.90 15.79 7.64
CA TYR A 104 -15.96 14.66 7.58
C TYR A 104 -14.54 15.14 7.81
N SER A 105 -13.79 14.34 8.56
CA SER A 105 -12.35 14.47 8.64
C SER A 105 -11.70 13.76 7.48
N ILE A 106 -10.85 14.47 6.75
CA ILE A 106 -10.18 13.93 5.56
C ILE A 106 -8.72 13.74 5.90
N GLU A 107 -8.28 12.49 5.87
CA GLU A 107 -6.89 12.12 6.10
C GLU A 107 -6.36 11.32 4.93
N SER A 108 -5.16 11.61 4.48
CA SER A 108 -4.50 10.82 3.46
C SER A 108 -3.39 9.97 4.05
N SER A 109 -3.29 8.76 3.60
CA SER A 109 -2.21 7.85 3.98
C SER A 109 -1.67 7.12 2.77
N ILE A 110 -0.42 6.70 2.87
CA ILE A 110 0.20 5.90 1.83
C ILE A 110 0.12 4.44 2.27
N GLU A 111 -0.60 3.65 1.52
CA GLU A 111 -0.72 2.23 1.77
C GLU A 111 0.05 1.44 0.73
N ASN A 112 0.77 0.45 1.19
CA ASN A 112 1.42 -0.49 0.32
C ASN A 112 0.49 -1.68 0.09
N ASP A 113 0.25 -1.99 -1.16
CA ASP A 113 -0.65 -3.07 -1.58
C ASP A 113 -0.02 -4.47 -1.42
N ALA A 114 1.17 -4.54 -0.88
CA ALA A 114 1.87 -5.80 -0.68
C ALA A 114 1.12 -6.71 0.30
N PRO A 115 1.12 -8.03 0.06
CA PRO A 115 0.53 -8.99 0.97
C PRO A 115 1.16 -8.92 2.36
N ILE A 116 0.40 -9.33 3.37
CA ILE A 116 0.84 -9.29 4.77
C ILE A 116 2.13 -10.10 4.99
N TRP A 117 2.25 -11.25 4.33
CA TRP A 117 3.45 -12.08 4.45
C TRP A 117 4.70 -11.38 3.92
N LEU A 118 4.54 -10.57 2.88
CA LEU A 118 5.64 -9.80 2.32
C LEU A 118 6.01 -8.61 3.22
N LYS A 119 5.04 -7.94 3.78
CA LYS A 119 5.26 -6.88 4.78
C LYS A 119 5.98 -7.43 6.01
N SER A 120 5.65 -8.64 6.40
CA SER A 120 6.29 -9.33 7.51
C SER A 120 7.77 -9.64 7.25
N LEU A 121 8.13 -9.90 6.00
CA LEU A 121 9.53 -10.12 5.61
C LEU A 121 10.39 -8.86 5.70
N GLU A 122 9.81 -7.71 5.54
CA GLU A 122 10.53 -6.44 5.71
C GLU A 122 10.98 -6.21 7.15
N GLY A 123 10.41 -6.93 8.08
CA GLY A 123 10.88 -6.98 9.46
C GLY A 123 10.89 -5.67 10.22
N LYS A 124 10.05 -4.74 9.84
CA LYS A 124 10.03 -3.41 10.47
C LYS A 124 8.93 -3.31 11.51
N PRO A 125 9.24 -3.28 12.79
CA PRO A 125 8.29 -2.97 13.84
C PRO A 125 8.02 -1.46 13.87
N ILE A 126 7.46 -0.96 12.82
CA ILE A 126 7.42 0.45 12.48
C ILE A 126 6.62 1.26 13.48
N LYS A 127 5.59 0.68 14.00
CA LYS A 127 4.62 1.41 14.80
C LYS A 127 5.13 1.84 16.15
N LEU A 128 6.03 1.07 16.71
CA LEU A 128 6.47 1.27 18.08
C LEU A 128 7.32 2.52 18.25
N GLY A 129 8.23 2.76 17.32
CA GLY A 129 9.11 3.91 17.40
C GLY A 129 8.39 5.23 17.21
N LEU A 130 7.43 5.26 16.34
CA LEU A 130 6.66 6.46 16.05
C LEU A 130 5.72 6.85 17.17
N ASP A 131 5.05 5.88 17.73
CA ASP A 131 4.12 6.12 18.81
C ASP A 131 4.83 6.66 20.05
N LEU A 132 5.96 6.11 20.34
CA LEU A 132 6.77 6.56 21.46
C LEU A 132 7.28 7.98 21.26
N SER A 133 7.73 8.30 20.08
CA SER A 133 8.24 9.65 19.82
C SER A 133 7.12 10.68 19.84
N GLY A 134 5.95 10.34 19.36
CA GLY A 134 4.81 11.23 19.39
C GLY A 134 4.27 11.49 20.77
N GLY A 135 4.27 10.48 21.63
CA GLY A 135 3.70 10.55 22.96
C GLY A 135 4.57 11.23 24.00
N VAL A 136 5.84 11.25 23.75
CA VAL A 136 6.82 11.62 24.77
C VAL A 136 7.08 13.11 24.84
N LEU A 137 6.68 13.84 23.86
CA LEU A 137 7.14 15.20 23.71
C LEU A 137 6.47 16.22 24.59
N PHE A 138 5.69 15.80 25.32
CA PHE A 138 4.98 16.73 26.15
C PHE A 138 4.59 16.24 27.44
#